data_103de093bcaacf1164e3731b722edf38
#
_entry.id   103de093bcaacf1164e3731b722edf38
#
_cell.length_a   1.000
_cell.length_b   1.000
_cell.length_c   1.000
_cell.angle_alpha   90.00
_cell.angle_beta   90.00
_cell.angle_gamma   90.00
#
_symmetry.space_group_name_H-M   'P 1'
#
loop_
_entity.id
_entity.type
_entity.pdbx_description
1 polymer ?
#
loop_
_entity_poly.entity_id
_entity_poly.type
_entity_poly.pdbx_seq_one_letter_code
_entity_poly.pdbx_strand_id
1 'polypeptide(L)'
;CAAKLSQMDRLGIDISVLSVVPLWLFHWTPAELAQDFCRQANDWLANFISGSDRLAGMATVPLQAPDAAAKELTRAVTDLGLRGVQIGTTVNGIPLDDERFKPFFDVAEESGSTVSIHPCYSGKPPPFQDYYMKNLTGNPLATAITASRLILSGFLDRHPRLKVILVHAGGFMPYQIGRLDHGFQVRQEASAHIQKKPSEYLRRFYFDTITHAPAPLTFLVDLVGQDRVILGTDIPFDMADTDFAHIIEQAQLPPSAITAIESGNAMELFNLG
;
A
#
# COMPACT_ATOMS: atom_id res chain seq x y z
N CYS A 1 17.97 9.31 -12.52
CA CYS A 1 18.36 7.93 -12.24
C CYS A 1 19.62 7.87 -11.34
N ALA A 2 20.80 8.45 -11.73
CA ALA A 2 22.07 8.32 -10.97
C ALA A 2 21.98 8.68 -9.48
N ALA A 3 21.31 9.79 -9.12
CA ALA A 3 21.14 10.19 -7.73
C ALA A 3 20.34 9.16 -6.90
N LYS A 4 19.31 8.53 -7.50
CA LYS A 4 18.54 7.47 -6.84
C LYS A 4 19.39 6.22 -6.63
N LEU A 5 20.15 5.79 -7.61
CA LEU A 5 21.05 4.64 -7.48
C LEU A 5 22.11 4.89 -6.40
N SER A 6 22.73 6.07 -6.37
CA SER A 6 23.67 6.44 -5.30
C SER A 6 23.03 6.47 -3.91
N GLN A 7 21.75 6.85 -3.80
CA GLN A 7 21.00 6.73 -2.54
C GLN A 7 20.80 5.28 -2.13
N MET A 8 20.41 4.42 -3.08
CA MET A 8 20.24 2.99 -2.85
C MET A 8 21.54 2.34 -2.39
N ASP A 9 22.67 2.66 -3.04
CA ASP A 9 24.00 2.14 -2.64
C ASP A 9 24.34 2.49 -1.20
N ARG A 10 24.07 3.72 -0.76
CA ARG A 10 24.31 4.15 0.63
C ARG A 10 23.45 3.42 1.65
N LEU A 11 22.27 2.98 1.25
CA LEU A 11 21.29 2.29 2.12
C LEU A 11 21.35 0.76 2.00
N GLY A 12 22.21 0.23 1.12
CA GLY A 12 22.29 -1.22 0.87
C GLY A 12 21.05 -1.79 0.17
N ILE A 13 20.36 -0.98 -0.66
CA ILE A 13 19.17 -1.40 -1.39
C ILE A 13 19.58 -1.85 -2.80
N ASP A 14 19.35 -3.11 -3.14
CA ASP A 14 19.64 -3.66 -4.47
C ASP A 14 18.59 -3.25 -5.50
N ILE A 15 17.31 -3.43 -5.20
CA ILE A 15 16.18 -3.10 -6.08
C ILE A 15 15.19 -2.19 -5.35
N SER A 16 14.68 -1.17 -6.04
CA SER A 16 13.68 -0.25 -5.50
C SER A 16 12.45 -0.19 -6.39
N VAL A 17 11.27 -0.42 -5.80
CA VAL A 17 9.98 -0.20 -6.46
C VAL A 17 9.52 1.22 -6.15
N LEU A 18 9.38 2.05 -7.17
CA LEU A 18 9.08 3.47 -7.07
C LEU A 18 7.62 3.76 -7.36
N SER A 19 7.05 4.74 -6.67
CA SER A 19 5.73 5.30 -6.96
C SER A 19 5.80 6.83 -6.96
N VAL A 20 4.76 7.48 -7.48
CA VAL A 20 4.60 8.92 -7.29
C VAL A 20 4.40 9.22 -5.81
N VAL A 21 4.83 10.41 -5.37
CA VAL A 21 4.55 10.83 -3.98
C VAL A 21 3.03 10.91 -3.76
N PRO A 22 2.51 10.45 -2.60
CA PRO A 22 1.06 10.34 -2.37
C PRO A 22 0.29 11.64 -2.52
N LEU A 23 0.95 12.78 -2.30
CA LEU A 23 0.36 14.12 -2.53
C LEU A 23 -0.03 14.36 -4.00
N TRP A 24 0.51 13.59 -4.94
CA TRP A 24 0.25 13.69 -6.38
C TRP A 24 -0.79 12.68 -6.88
N LEU A 25 -1.49 11.99 -6.01
CA LEU A 25 -2.60 11.12 -6.43
C LEU A 25 -3.79 11.91 -6.99
N PHE A 26 -3.93 13.18 -6.63
CA PHE A 26 -4.88 14.16 -7.20
C PHE A 26 -6.32 13.68 -7.36
N HIS A 27 -6.79 12.81 -6.46
CA HIS A 27 -8.17 12.28 -6.52
C HIS A 27 -9.27 13.34 -6.40
N TRP A 28 -8.91 14.57 -5.97
CA TRP A 28 -9.83 15.71 -5.82
C TRP A 28 -9.91 16.60 -7.06
N THR A 29 -9.11 16.36 -8.10
CA THR A 29 -9.13 17.15 -9.32
C THR A 29 -10.21 16.65 -10.29
N PRO A 30 -10.62 17.47 -11.29
CA PRO A 30 -11.48 17.00 -12.37
C PRO A 30 -10.87 15.77 -13.06
N ALA A 31 -11.74 14.83 -13.45
CA ALA A 31 -11.31 13.53 -14.00
C ALA A 31 -10.40 13.65 -15.23
N GLU A 32 -10.70 14.59 -16.13
CA GLU A 32 -9.89 14.81 -17.35
C GLU A 32 -8.47 15.24 -17.00
N LEU A 33 -8.32 16.21 -16.09
CA LEU A 33 -7.01 16.66 -15.64
C LEU A 33 -6.22 15.55 -14.96
N ALA A 34 -6.89 14.72 -14.14
CA ALA A 34 -6.25 13.58 -13.49
C ALA A 34 -5.81 12.52 -14.50
N GLN A 35 -6.59 12.26 -15.56
CA GLN A 35 -6.22 11.33 -16.63
C GLN A 35 -4.94 11.78 -17.35
N ASP A 36 -4.88 13.06 -17.73
CA ASP A 36 -3.70 13.63 -18.39
C ASP A 36 -2.46 13.55 -17.49
N PHE A 37 -2.63 13.91 -16.21
CA PHE A 37 -1.54 13.83 -15.23
C PHE A 37 -1.05 12.39 -15.04
N CYS A 38 -1.96 11.45 -14.78
CA CYS A 38 -1.58 10.05 -14.53
C CYS A 38 -0.86 9.46 -15.72
N ARG A 39 -1.34 9.72 -16.95
CA ARG A 39 -0.69 9.27 -18.16
C ARG A 39 0.74 9.78 -18.26
N GLN A 40 0.94 11.09 -18.12
CA GLN A 40 2.27 11.70 -18.18
C GLN A 40 3.20 11.22 -17.06
N ALA A 41 2.68 11.09 -15.83
CA ALA A 41 3.45 10.61 -14.69
C ALA A 41 3.91 9.16 -14.89
N ASN A 42 3.05 8.30 -15.42
CA ASN A 42 3.40 6.90 -15.70
C ASN A 42 4.42 6.79 -16.86
N ASP A 43 4.25 7.57 -17.92
CA ASP A 43 5.22 7.63 -19.04
C ASP A 43 6.59 8.12 -18.55
N TRP A 44 6.60 9.15 -17.70
CA TRP A 44 7.83 9.66 -17.09
C TRP A 44 8.49 8.60 -16.19
N LEU A 45 7.70 7.94 -15.34
CA LEU A 45 8.22 6.91 -14.44
C LEU A 45 8.81 5.73 -15.21
N ALA A 46 8.10 5.25 -16.24
CA ALA A 46 8.58 4.17 -17.10
C ALA A 46 9.92 4.54 -17.77
N ASN A 47 10.03 5.75 -18.30
CA ASN A 47 11.30 6.25 -18.86
C ASN A 47 12.40 6.40 -17.79
N PHE A 48 12.04 6.80 -16.57
CA PHE A 48 13.02 6.94 -15.49
C PHE A 48 13.59 5.60 -15.04
N ILE A 49 12.73 4.58 -14.86
CA ILE A 49 13.15 3.24 -14.41
C ILE A 49 13.88 2.45 -15.48
N SER A 50 13.63 2.71 -16.79
CA SER A 50 14.33 2.05 -17.89
C SER A 50 15.85 2.30 -17.89
N GLY A 51 16.31 3.28 -17.11
CA GLY A 51 17.73 3.58 -16.93
C GLY A 51 18.51 2.60 -16.05
N SER A 52 17.85 1.61 -15.42
CA SER A 52 18.51 0.61 -14.57
C SER A 52 17.59 -0.57 -14.27
N ASP A 53 18.14 -1.79 -14.32
CA ASP A 53 17.49 -3.04 -13.90
C ASP A 53 17.23 -3.12 -12.36
N ARG A 54 17.84 -2.22 -11.60
CA ARG A 54 17.62 -2.05 -10.16
C ARG A 54 16.36 -1.23 -9.83
N LEU A 55 15.62 -0.76 -10.81
CA LEU A 55 14.44 0.08 -10.61
C LEU A 55 13.19 -0.58 -11.22
N ALA A 56 12.13 -0.62 -10.44
CA ALA A 56 10.79 -0.95 -10.91
C ALA A 56 9.81 0.17 -10.51
N GLY A 57 8.60 0.18 -11.05
CA GLY A 57 7.65 1.25 -10.81
C GLY A 57 6.23 0.77 -10.55
N MET A 58 5.49 1.54 -9.76
CA MET A 58 4.05 1.44 -9.60
C MET A 58 3.36 2.63 -10.25
N ALA A 59 2.29 2.36 -10.98
CA ALA A 59 1.48 3.37 -11.65
C ALA A 59 0.73 4.28 -10.67
N THR A 60 0.27 5.41 -11.20
CA THR A 60 -0.81 6.20 -10.62
C THR A 60 -2.00 6.21 -11.58
N VAL A 61 -3.24 6.31 -11.06
CA VAL A 61 -4.45 6.21 -11.88
C VAL A 61 -5.49 7.24 -11.45
N PRO A 62 -6.33 7.72 -12.40
CA PRO A 62 -7.39 8.71 -12.11
C PRO A 62 -8.59 8.02 -11.46
N LEU A 63 -8.46 7.56 -10.19
CA LEU A 63 -9.46 6.70 -9.55
C LEU A 63 -10.83 7.37 -9.33
N GLN A 64 -10.93 8.71 -9.40
CA GLN A 64 -12.21 9.42 -9.46
C GLN A 64 -13.00 9.16 -10.77
N ALA A 65 -12.38 8.53 -11.77
CA ALA A 65 -13.01 8.02 -12.99
C ALA A 65 -12.62 6.53 -13.16
N PRO A 66 -13.30 5.59 -12.49
CA PRO A 66 -12.87 4.20 -12.36
C PRO A 66 -12.65 3.46 -13.68
N ASP A 67 -13.47 3.71 -14.70
CA ASP A 67 -13.27 3.12 -16.04
C ASP A 67 -11.99 3.63 -16.72
N ALA A 68 -11.67 4.92 -16.52
CA ALA A 68 -10.43 5.49 -17.02
C ALA A 68 -9.23 4.98 -16.22
N ALA A 69 -9.39 4.79 -14.91
CA ALA A 69 -8.38 4.20 -14.03
C ALA A 69 -8.05 2.75 -14.45
N ALA A 70 -9.07 1.95 -14.76
CA ALA A 70 -8.91 0.60 -15.27
C ALA A 70 -8.11 0.56 -16.58
N LYS A 71 -8.46 1.42 -17.53
CA LYS A 71 -7.75 1.56 -18.83
C LYS A 71 -6.30 1.98 -18.65
N GLU A 72 -6.05 2.97 -17.79
CA GLU A 72 -4.69 3.44 -17.52
C GLU A 72 -3.85 2.40 -16.77
N LEU A 73 -4.43 1.64 -15.84
CA LEU A 73 -3.73 0.54 -15.18
C LEU A 73 -3.35 -0.55 -16.21
N THR A 74 -4.28 -0.92 -17.10
CA THR A 74 -3.96 -1.86 -18.19
C THR A 74 -2.78 -1.37 -19.01
N ARG A 75 -2.83 -0.13 -19.51
CA ARG A 75 -1.73 0.47 -20.28
C ARG A 75 -0.40 0.49 -19.50
N ALA A 76 -0.45 0.89 -18.24
CA ALA A 76 0.74 0.98 -17.39
C ALA A 76 1.43 -0.38 -17.20
N VAL A 77 0.66 -1.44 -17.08
CA VAL A 77 1.21 -2.80 -16.89
C VAL A 77 1.64 -3.41 -18.24
N THR A 78 0.81 -3.32 -19.28
CA THR A 78 1.09 -4.00 -20.57
C THR A 78 2.09 -3.28 -21.44
N ASP A 79 2.00 -1.94 -21.52
CA ASP A 79 2.79 -1.14 -22.46
C ASP A 79 4.03 -0.52 -21.81
N LEU A 80 3.93 -0.19 -20.50
CA LEU A 80 5.01 0.48 -19.77
C LEU A 80 5.78 -0.44 -18.82
N GLY A 81 5.32 -1.66 -18.57
CA GLY A 81 5.98 -2.64 -17.71
C GLY A 81 5.96 -2.28 -16.21
N LEU A 82 5.04 -1.40 -15.78
CA LEU A 82 4.89 -1.09 -14.35
C LEU A 82 4.30 -2.29 -13.60
N ARG A 83 4.71 -2.49 -12.34
CA ARG A 83 4.48 -3.72 -11.59
C ARG A 83 3.30 -3.66 -10.61
N GLY A 84 2.62 -2.56 -10.53
CA GLY A 84 1.49 -2.33 -9.63
C GLY A 84 0.98 -0.92 -9.73
N VAL A 85 0.18 -0.51 -8.75
CA VAL A 85 -0.43 0.81 -8.71
C VAL A 85 -0.50 1.31 -7.28
N GLN A 86 -0.28 2.61 -7.07
CA GLN A 86 -0.50 3.26 -5.77
C GLN A 86 -1.78 4.09 -5.83
N ILE A 87 -2.64 3.93 -4.82
CA ILE A 87 -3.90 4.66 -4.65
C ILE A 87 -4.04 5.23 -3.24
N GLY A 88 -4.97 6.17 -3.07
CA GLY A 88 -5.32 6.72 -1.75
C GLY A 88 -6.21 5.79 -0.93
N THR A 89 -6.40 6.12 0.35
CA THR A 89 -7.35 5.42 1.26
C THR A 89 -8.82 5.75 0.95
N THR A 90 -9.07 6.87 0.30
CA THR A 90 -10.40 7.29 -0.19
C THR A 90 -10.26 8.10 -1.46
N VAL A 91 -11.33 8.21 -2.23
CA VAL A 91 -11.42 9.07 -3.41
C VAL A 91 -12.54 10.09 -3.18
N ASN A 92 -12.21 11.35 -2.99
CA ASN A 92 -13.19 12.40 -2.65
C ASN A 92 -14.08 12.04 -1.44
N GLY A 93 -13.48 11.40 -0.42
CA GLY A 93 -14.21 10.97 0.77
C GLY A 93 -15.00 9.67 0.58
N ILE A 94 -15.02 9.09 -0.64
CA ILE A 94 -15.69 7.83 -0.92
C ILE A 94 -14.74 6.70 -0.58
N PRO A 95 -15.17 5.72 0.23
CA PRO A 95 -14.32 4.59 0.62
C PRO A 95 -14.10 3.61 -0.54
N LEU A 96 -12.98 2.90 -0.51
CA LEU A 96 -12.53 2.02 -1.59
C LEU A 96 -13.41 0.77 -1.81
N ASP A 97 -14.21 0.37 -0.83
CA ASP A 97 -15.17 -0.73 -0.92
C ASP A 97 -16.48 -0.36 -1.62
N ASP A 98 -16.65 0.89 -2.09
CA ASP A 98 -17.79 1.33 -2.89
C ASP A 98 -17.77 0.66 -4.28
N GLU A 99 -18.93 0.16 -4.73
CA GLU A 99 -19.09 -0.59 -5.99
C GLU A 99 -18.67 0.19 -7.25
N ARG A 100 -18.63 1.52 -7.19
CA ARG A 100 -18.15 2.33 -8.32
C ARG A 100 -16.69 2.04 -8.69
N PHE A 101 -15.87 1.57 -7.74
CA PHE A 101 -14.47 1.25 -7.99
C PHE A 101 -14.25 -0.18 -8.51
N LYS A 102 -15.32 -0.98 -8.62
CA LYS A 102 -15.25 -2.36 -9.10
C LYS A 102 -14.52 -2.49 -10.45
N PRO A 103 -14.76 -1.67 -11.50
CA PRO A 103 -14.05 -1.81 -12.77
C PRO A 103 -12.53 -1.72 -12.64
N PHE A 104 -12.03 -0.86 -11.75
CA PHE A 104 -10.61 -0.74 -11.47
C PHE A 104 -10.05 -1.96 -10.73
N PHE A 105 -10.74 -2.43 -9.68
CA PHE A 105 -10.27 -3.57 -8.90
C PHE A 105 -10.34 -4.89 -9.66
N ASP A 106 -11.34 -5.07 -10.53
CA ASP A 106 -11.42 -6.22 -11.42
C ASP A 106 -10.15 -6.30 -12.31
N VAL A 107 -9.78 -5.19 -12.96
CA VAL A 107 -8.56 -5.12 -13.78
C VAL A 107 -7.29 -5.33 -12.95
N ALA A 108 -7.21 -4.76 -11.74
CA ALA A 108 -6.06 -4.97 -10.87
C ALA A 108 -5.90 -6.44 -10.46
N GLU A 109 -7.00 -7.13 -10.17
CA GLU A 109 -7.00 -8.56 -9.85
C GLU A 109 -6.67 -9.44 -11.07
N GLU A 110 -7.28 -9.17 -12.22
CA GLU A 110 -7.08 -9.93 -13.47
C GLU A 110 -5.65 -9.83 -13.98
N SER A 111 -5.05 -8.65 -13.91
CA SER A 111 -3.66 -8.41 -14.30
C SER A 111 -2.65 -8.92 -13.28
N GLY A 112 -3.09 -9.32 -12.07
CA GLY A 112 -2.21 -9.67 -10.95
C GLY A 112 -1.41 -8.49 -10.40
N SER A 113 -1.85 -7.26 -10.69
CA SER A 113 -1.19 -6.02 -10.24
C SER A 113 -1.26 -5.88 -8.72
N THR A 114 -0.16 -5.44 -8.12
CA THR A 114 -0.12 -5.11 -6.71
C THR A 114 -0.71 -3.71 -6.49
N VAL A 115 -1.68 -3.59 -5.59
CA VAL A 115 -2.31 -2.32 -5.19
C VAL A 115 -1.72 -1.86 -3.87
N SER A 116 -0.94 -0.78 -3.87
CA SER A 116 -0.45 -0.12 -2.66
C SER A 116 -1.43 0.96 -2.22
N ILE A 117 -1.96 0.84 -1.01
CA ILE A 117 -2.87 1.83 -0.43
C ILE A 117 -2.10 2.75 0.49
N HIS A 118 -1.95 4.01 0.07
CA HIS A 118 -1.24 5.03 0.83
C HIS A 118 -2.18 6.16 1.25
N PRO A 119 -2.23 6.52 2.56
CA PRO A 119 -3.08 7.61 3.02
C PRO A 119 -2.69 8.93 2.36
N CYS A 120 -3.68 9.63 1.85
CA CYS A 120 -3.52 10.95 1.27
C CYS A 120 -4.73 11.83 1.64
N TYR A 121 -4.48 12.86 2.41
CA TYR A 121 -5.52 13.83 2.77
C TYR A 121 -5.42 15.09 1.93
N SER A 122 -6.50 15.49 1.31
CA SER A 122 -6.69 16.85 0.84
C SER A 122 -7.03 17.74 2.03
N GLY A 123 -6.10 18.64 2.43
CA GLY A 123 -6.30 19.55 3.55
C GLY A 123 -5.83 19.02 4.92
N LYS A 124 -6.17 19.74 5.97
CA LYS A 124 -5.88 19.42 7.38
C LYS A 124 -7.18 19.41 8.18
N PRO A 125 -7.97 18.33 8.14
CA PRO A 125 -9.20 18.28 8.91
C PRO A 125 -8.91 18.31 10.43
N PRO A 126 -9.74 18.97 11.26
CA PRO A 126 -9.68 18.76 12.69
C PRO A 126 -9.90 17.26 13.01
N PRO A 127 -9.23 16.68 14.01
CA PRO A 127 -8.33 17.28 14.99
C PRO A 127 -6.84 17.27 14.59
N PHE A 128 -6.50 17.13 13.30
CA PHE A 128 -5.14 16.84 12.83
C PHE A 128 -4.34 18.08 12.42
N GLN A 129 -4.67 19.27 12.97
CA GLN A 129 -4.06 20.53 12.54
C GLN A 129 -2.71 20.80 13.21
N ASP A 130 -2.55 20.40 14.48
CA ASP A 130 -1.40 20.68 15.31
C ASP A 130 -0.46 19.48 15.43
N TYR A 131 0.78 19.72 15.92
CA TYR A 131 1.76 18.70 16.31
C TYR A 131 2.07 17.65 15.24
N TYR A 132 1.94 17.99 13.97
CA TYR A 132 2.11 17.04 12.86
C TYR A 132 1.11 15.85 12.90
N MET A 133 0.03 15.97 13.66
CA MET A 133 -0.96 14.92 13.92
C MET A 133 -1.56 14.31 12.65
N LYS A 134 -1.62 15.08 11.54
CA LYS A 134 -2.07 14.56 10.25
C LYS A 134 -1.23 13.36 9.80
N ASN A 135 0.09 13.44 9.96
CA ASN A 135 0.99 12.34 9.61
C ASN A 135 1.03 11.30 10.74
N LEU A 136 1.36 11.72 11.98
CA LEU A 136 1.63 10.83 13.10
C LEU A 136 0.43 9.94 13.49
N THR A 137 -0.79 10.45 13.35
CA THR A 137 -2.01 9.74 13.76
C THR A 137 -3.00 9.58 12.61
N GLY A 138 -3.17 10.64 11.80
CA GLY A 138 -4.16 10.64 10.73
C GLY A 138 -3.87 9.60 9.64
N ASN A 139 -2.64 9.50 9.19
CA ASN A 139 -2.25 8.50 8.18
C ASN A 139 -2.46 7.06 8.67
N PRO A 140 -1.94 6.64 9.84
CA PRO A 140 -2.22 5.29 10.36
C PRO A 140 -3.70 5.02 10.61
N LEU A 141 -4.47 6.02 11.04
CA LEU A 141 -5.91 5.90 11.24
C LEU A 141 -6.65 5.68 9.91
N ALA A 142 -6.30 6.43 8.86
CA ALA A 142 -6.93 6.29 7.54
C ALA A 142 -6.67 4.89 6.95
N THR A 143 -5.44 4.38 7.07
CA THR A 143 -5.09 3.02 6.67
C THR A 143 -5.92 1.98 7.44
N ALA A 144 -6.02 2.12 8.76
CA ALA A 144 -6.80 1.20 9.59
C ALA A 144 -8.30 1.21 9.26
N ILE A 145 -8.89 2.39 9.01
CA ILE A 145 -10.30 2.51 8.58
C ILE A 145 -10.50 1.80 7.24
N THR A 146 -9.62 2.06 6.27
CA THR A 146 -9.72 1.45 4.93
C THR A 146 -9.61 -0.06 5.00
N ALA A 147 -8.62 -0.60 5.71
CA ALA A 147 -8.45 -2.03 5.91
C ALA A 147 -9.67 -2.67 6.58
N SER A 148 -10.22 -2.03 7.63
CA SER A 148 -11.44 -2.48 8.31
C SER A 148 -12.62 -2.57 7.36
N ARG A 149 -12.80 -1.56 6.51
CA ARG A 149 -13.88 -1.52 5.51
C ARG A 149 -13.70 -2.61 4.45
N LEU A 150 -12.51 -2.79 3.91
CA LEU A 150 -12.22 -3.84 2.92
C LEU A 150 -12.49 -5.25 3.49
N ILE A 151 -12.26 -5.46 4.79
CA ILE A 151 -12.63 -6.71 5.45
C ILE A 151 -14.14 -6.80 5.63
N LEU A 152 -14.73 -5.87 6.41
CA LEU A 152 -16.11 -5.98 6.90
C LEU A 152 -17.18 -5.89 5.79
N SER A 153 -16.87 -5.27 4.65
CA SER A 153 -17.76 -5.20 3.49
C SER A 153 -17.77 -6.47 2.61
N GLY A 154 -16.93 -7.47 2.94
CA GLY A 154 -16.74 -8.65 2.09
C GLY A 154 -15.98 -8.36 0.79
N PHE A 155 -15.34 -7.21 0.67
CA PHE A 155 -14.56 -6.84 -0.51
C PHE A 155 -13.48 -7.87 -0.85
N LEU A 156 -12.74 -8.35 0.17
CA LEU A 156 -11.68 -9.35 -0.02
C LEU A 156 -12.21 -10.72 -0.47
N ASP A 157 -13.47 -11.06 -0.16
CA ASP A 157 -14.10 -12.28 -0.63
C ASP A 157 -14.54 -12.14 -2.10
N ARG A 158 -14.94 -10.93 -2.52
CA ARG A 158 -15.25 -10.63 -3.93
C ARG A 158 -14.01 -10.54 -4.82
N HIS A 159 -12.85 -10.21 -4.24
CA HIS A 159 -11.56 -10.11 -4.94
C HIS A 159 -10.51 -11.06 -4.33
N PRO A 160 -10.69 -12.39 -4.53
CA PRO A 160 -9.89 -13.40 -3.81
C PRO A 160 -8.40 -13.44 -4.19
N ARG A 161 -8.00 -12.93 -5.35
CA ARG A 161 -6.61 -12.92 -5.82
C ARG A 161 -5.95 -11.56 -5.78
N LEU A 162 -6.70 -10.51 -5.39
CA LEU A 162 -6.17 -9.14 -5.35
C LEU A 162 -5.01 -9.03 -4.34
N LYS A 163 -3.90 -8.48 -4.77
CA LYS A 163 -2.71 -8.22 -3.95
C LYS A 163 -2.76 -6.80 -3.41
N VAL A 164 -2.85 -6.63 -2.11
CA VAL A 164 -2.98 -5.31 -1.46
C VAL A 164 -1.88 -5.10 -0.45
N ILE A 165 -1.13 -4.00 -0.57
CA ILE A 165 -0.20 -3.52 0.44
C ILE A 165 -0.88 -2.44 1.27
N LEU A 166 -0.81 -2.58 2.58
CA LEU A 166 -1.16 -1.55 3.56
C LEU A 166 0.14 -0.94 4.08
N VAL A 167 0.41 0.30 3.70
CA VAL A 167 1.64 0.99 4.13
C VAL A 167 1.63 1.35 5.62
N HIS A 168 2.79 1.73 6.16
CA HIS A 168 3.00 2.07 7.57
C HIS A 168 2.56 0.92 8.48
N ALA A 169 3.02 -0.30 8.16
CA ALA A 169 2.70 -1.52 8.89
C ALA A 169 1.18 -1.76 9.08
N GLY A 170 0.35 -1.27 8.15
CA GLY A 170 -1.11 -1.35 8.25
C GLY A 170 -1.73 -0.37 9.25
N GLY A 171 -0.97 0.63 9.69
CA GLY A 171 -1.44 1.64 10.65
C GLY A 171 -1.83 1.04 12.00
N PHE A 172 -3.02 1.34 12.48
CA PHE A 172 -3.51 0.79 13.76
C PHE A 172 -4.21 -0.58 13.61
N MET A 173 -4.41 -1.08 12.38
CA MET A 173 -5.21 -2.28 12.12
C MET A 173 -4.67 -3.52 12.84
N PRO A 174 -3.38 -3.89 12.74
CA PRO A 174 -2.88 -5.10 13.36
C PRO A 174 -3.09 -5.12 14.88
N TYR A 175 -2.86 -3.99 15.54
CA TYR A 175 -3.02 -3.87 17.00
C TYR A 175 -4.50 -3.95 17.44
N GLN A 176 -5.45 -3.47 16.61
CA GLN A 176 -6.88 -3.42 16.91
C GLN A 176 -7.68 -4.62 16.40
N ILE A 177 -7.05 -5.60 15.78
CA ILE A 177 -7.75 -6.68 15.10
C ILE A 177 -8.67 -7.49 16.04
N GLY A 178 -8.24 -7.72 17.28
CA GLY A 178 -9.07 -8.41 18.28
C GLY A 178 -10.37 -7.69 18.62
N ARG A 179 -10.38 -6.32 18.50
CA ARG A 179 -11.60 -5.53 18.66
C ARG A 179 -12.58 -5.78 17.51
N LEU A 180 -12.08 -5.93 16.27
CA LEU A 180 -12.91 -6.26 15.13
C LEU A 180 -13.50 -7.67 15.26
N ASP A 181 -12.71 -8.64 15.73
CA ASP A 181 -13.18 -10.01 15.99
C ASP A 181 -14.29 -10.04 17.03
N HIS A 182 -14.13 -9.27 18.10
CA HIS A 182 -15.19 -9.16 19.10
C HIS A 182 -16.44 -8.50 18.51
N GLY A 183 -16.29 -7.43 17.73
CA GLY A 183 -17.39 -6.79 17.01
C GLY A 183 -18.14 -7.76 16.10
N PHE A 184 -17.42 -8.56 15.33
CA PHE A 184 -17.98 -9.62 14.47
C PHE A 184 -18.85 -10.61 15.26
N GLN A 185 -18.48 -10.95 16.49
CA GLN A 185 -19.25 -11.89 17.34
C GLN A 185 -20.53 -11.30 17.92
N VAL A 186 -20.51 -9.99 18.26
CA VAL A 186 -21.59 -9.38 19.08
C VAL A 186 -22.43 -8.35 18.31
N ARG A 187 -22.05 -7.99 17.08
CA ARG A 187 -22.72 -6.96 16.28
C ARG A 187 -23.06 -7.50 14.91
N GLN A 188 -24.34 -7.57 14.59
CA GLN A 188 -24.82 -8.04 13.29
C GLN A 188 -24.28 -7.19 12.13
N GLU A 189 -24.11 -5.88 12.32
CA GLU A 189 -23.58 -4.98 11.30
C GLU A 189 -22.13 -5.32 10.92
N ALA A 190 -21.35 -5.88 11.85
CA ALA A 190 -19.95 -6.24 11.62
C ALA A 190 -19.81 -7.66 11.00
N SER A 191 -20.84 -8.47 11.04
CA SER A 191 -20.84 -9.83 10.46
C SER A 191 -21.72 -9.96 9.20
N ALA A 192 -22.37 -8.87 8.76
CA ALA A 192 -23.37 -8.92 7.70
C ALA A 192 -22.84 -9.40 6.33
N HIS A 193 -21.57 -9.14 6.03
CA HIS A 193 -21.00 -9.38 4.69
C HIS A 193 -19.81 -10.34 4.68
N ILE A 194 -19.41 -10.88 5.83
CA ILE A 194 -18.27 -11.81 5.94
C ILE A 194 -18.65 -13.05 6.75
N GLN A 195 -18.03 -14.18 6.43
CA GLN A 195 -18.29 -15.47 7.10
C GLN A 195 -17.17 -15.89 8.05
N LYS A 196 -16.01 -15.23 7.97
CA LYS A 196 -14.83 -15.50 8.79
C LYS A 196 -14.57 -14.33 9.72
N LYS A 197 -13.84 -14.59 10.81
CA LYS A 197 -13.40 -13.52 11.70
C LYS A 197 -12.50 -12.52 10.96
N PRO A 198 -12.57 -11.22 11.25
CA PRO A 198 -11.69 -10.21 10.66
C PRO A 198 -10.20 -10.56 10.73
N SER A 199 -9.72 -11.17 11.81
CA SER A 199 -8.33 -11.60 11.95
C SER A 199 -7.88 -12.63 10.90
N GLU A 200 -8.77 -13.46 10.39
CA GLU A 200 -8.46 -14.43 9.34
C GLU A 200 -8.19 -13.75 7.98
N TYR A 201 -8.65 -12.51 7.81
CA TYR A 201 -8.40 -11.72 6.60
C TYR A 201 -7.07 -10.96 6.62
N LEU A 202 -6.39 -10.80 7.76
CA LEU A 202 -5.14 -10.06 7.82
C LEU A 202 -4.10 -10.60 6.83
N ARG A 203 -3.99 -11.91 6.71
CA ARG A 203 -3.05 -12.54 5.77
C ARG A 203 -3.41 -12.38 4.29
N ARG A 204 -4.50 -11.68 3.99
CA ARG A 204 -4.86 -11.26 2.63
C ARG A 204 -4.16 -9.96 2.22
N PHE A 205 -3.60 -9.23 3.18
CA PHE A 205 -2.80 -8.04 2.96
C PHE A 205 -1.31 -8.34 3.06
N TYR A 206 -0.53 -7.47 2.44
CA TYR A 206 0.88 -7.30 2.70
C TYR A 206 1.07 -6.01 3.50
N PHE A 207 2.15 -5.94 4.26
CA PHE A 207 2.47 -4.83 5.15
C PHE A 207 3.93 -4.44 4.93
N ASP A 208 4.24 -3.15 5.00
CA ASP A 208 5.63 -2.72 5.00
C ASP A 208 6.25 -2.76 6.40
N THR A 209 7.58 -2.59 6.46
CA THR A 209 8.34 -2.59 7.70
C THR A 209 8.36 -1.24 8.42
N ILE A 210 7.61 -0.23 7.96
CA ILE A 210 7.68 1.14 8.51
C ILE A 210 6.97 1.21 9.86
N THR A 211 7.66 0.70 10.88
CA THR A 211 7.22 0.65 12.27
C THR A 211 7.99 1.60 13.18
N HIS A 212 9.15 2.10 12.69
CA HIS A 212 10.09 2.97 13.42
C HIS A 212 10.58 2.38 14.75
N ALA A 213 10.32 1.10 15.03
CA ALA A 213 10.79 0.39 16.21
C ALA A 213 10.74 -1.12 16.04
N PRO A 214 11.65 -1.90 16.67
CA PRO A 214 11.71 -3.35 16.50
C PRO A 214 10.51 -4.09 17.10
N ALA A 215 10.00 -3.70 18.28
CA ALA A 215 8.91 -4.42 18.92
C ALA A 215 7.59 -4.43 18.12
N PRO A 216 7.13 -3.33 17.50
CA PRO A 216 5.99 -3.37 16.59
C PRO A 216 6.24 -4.24 15.34
N LEU A 217 7.48 -4.29 14.82
CA LEU A 217 7.81 -5.16 13.68
C LEU A 217 7.70 -6.63 14.08
N THR A 218 8.28 -7.03 15.23
CA THR A 218 8.14 -8.40 15.76
C THR A 218 6.67 -8.77 15.92
N PHE A 219 5.89 -7.90 16.58
CA PHE A 219 4.44 -8.11 16.75
C PHE A 219 3.73 -8.31 15.41
N LEU A 220 4.02 -7.49 14.41
CA LEU A 220 3.41 -7.60 13.08
C LEU A 220 3.74 -8.94 12.44
N VAL A 221 5.02 -9.33 12.42
CA VAL A 221 5.47 -10.61 11.82
C VAL A 221 4.83 -11.80 12.51
N ASP A 222 4.75 -11.79 13.85
CA ASP A 222 4.08 -12.85 14.62
C ASP A 222 2.59 -12.96 14.28
N LEU A 223 1.93 -11.83 14.06
CA LEU A 223 0.49 -11.78 13.80
C LEU A 223 0.13 -12.20 12.38
N VAL A 224 0.84 -11.68 11.36
CA VAL A 224 0.47 -11.87 9.95
C VAL A 224 1.31 -12.92 9.23
N GLY A 225 2.44 -13.32 9.81
CA GLY A 225 3.41 -14.22 9.19
C GLY A 225 4.47 -13.50 8.37
N GLN A 226 5.67 -14.09 8.35
CA GLN A 226 6.85 -13.52 7.66
C GLN A 226 6.64 -13.31 6.15
N ASP A 227 5.76 -14.10 5.53
CA ASP A 227 5.43 -14.06 4.10
C ASP A 227 4.48 -12.91 3.71
N ARG A 228 4.08 -12.08 4.67
CA ARG A 228 3.18 -10.93 4.46
C ARG A 228 3.82 -9.58 4.76
N VAL A 229 5.09 -9.55 5.13
CA VAL A 229 5.81 -8.31 5.44
C VAL A 229 6.89 -8.08 4.38
N ILE A 230 6.97 -6.86 3.84
CA ILE A 230 7.94 -6.44 2.82
C ILE A 230 8.74 -5.24 3.31
N LEU A 231 9.97 -5.12 2.87
CA LEU A 231 10.78 -3.94 3.18
C LEU A 231 10.17 -2.69 2.53
N GLY A 232 9.90 -1.66 3.32
CA GLY A 232 9.47 -0.33 2.90
C GLY A 232 10.31 0.76 3.53
N THR A 233 10.46 1.90 2.86
CA THR A 233 11.30 3.00 3.34
C THR A 233 10.61 4.36 3.42
N ASP A 234 9.53 4.57 2.68
CA ASP A 234 8.81 5.86 2.56
C ASP A 234 9.70 7.06 2.16
N ILE A 235 10.84 6.78 1.51
CA ILE A 235 11.75 7.81 1.01
C ILE A 235 11.06 8.57 -0.16
N PRO A 236 11.14 9.93 -0.24
CA PRO A 236 12.14 10.81 0.42
C PRO A 236 11.61 11.66 1.58
N PHE A 237 10.56 11.24 2.26
CA PHE A 237 9.95 12.02 3.32
C PHE A 237 10.84 12.10 4.59
N ASP A 238 10.58 13.09 5.45
CA ASP A 238 11.21 13.24 6.76
C ASP A 238 10.83 12.12 7.74
N MET A 239 9.69 11.46 7.50
CA MET A 239 9.25 10.26 8.21
C MET A 239 9.72 8.96 7.56
N ALA A 240 10.62 9.02 6.57
CA ALA A 240 11.16 7.83 5.95
C ALA A 240 11.95 6.98 6.95
N ASP A 241 11.82 5.66 6.83
CA ASP A 241 12.68 4.74 7.54
C ASP A 241 13.98 4.52 6.74
N THR A 242 15.07 5.13 7.21
CA THR A 242 16.43 4.95 6.66
C THR A 242 17.30 4.09 7.56
N ASP A 243 16.78 3.66 8.70
CA ASP A 243 17.46 2.80 9.68
C ASP A 243 16.84 1.38 9.73
N PHE A 244 16.11 1.01 8.68
CA PHE A 244 15.37 -0.25 8.58
C PHE A 244 16.23 -1.48 8.86
N ALA A 245 17.50 -1.49 8.43
CA ALA A 245 18.41 -2.60 8.66
C ALA A 245 18.65 -2.83 10.16
N HIS A 246 18.87 -1.75 10.92
CA HIS A 246 19.02 -1.81 12.37
C HIS A 246 17.72 -2.24 13.07
N ILE A 247 16.56 -1.73 12.61
CA ILE A 247 15.25 -2.13 13.17
C ILE A 247 15.00 -3.63 12.96
N ILE A 248 15.28 -4.16 11.76
CA ILE A 248 15.14 -5.59 11.44
C ILE A 248 16.08 -6.44 12.30
N GLU A 249 17.36 -6.03 12.44
CA GLU A 249 18.34 -6.71 13.30
C GLU A 249 17.87 -6.76 14.76
N GLN A 250 17.41 -5.63 15.31
CA GLN A 250 16.94 -5.53 16.69
C GLN A 250 15.61 -6.24 16.95
N ALA A 251 14.82 -6.51 15.93
CA ALA A 251 13.58 -7.27 16.02
C ALA A 251 13.80 -8.76 16.34
N GLN A 252 15.06 -9.25 16.24
CA GLN A 252 15.46 -10.63 16.57
C GLN A 252 14.61 -11.69 15.86
N LEU A 253 14.25 -11.42 14.61
CA LEU A 253 13.47 -12.33 13.78
C LEU A 253 14.31 -13.54 13.36
N PRO A 254 13.70 -14.71 13.07
CA PRO A 254 14.40 -15.83 12.47
C PRO A 254 15.09 -15.44 11.14
N PRO A 255 16.25 -16.00 10.79
CA PRO A 255 16.95 -15.69 9.54
C PRO A 255 16.08 -15.86 8.28
N SER A 256 15.19 -16.85 8.27
CA SER A 256 14.22 -17.05 7.17
C SER A 256 13.24 -15.90 7.04
N ALA A 257 12.81 -15.30 8.15
CA ALA A 257 11.94 -14.14 8.15
C ALA A 257 12.66 -12.89 7.63
N ILE A 258 13.90 -12.68 8.06
CA ILE A 258 14.74 -11.57 7.59
C ILE A 258 14.90 -11.66 6.06
N THR A 259 15.33 -12.79 5.52
CA THR A 259 15.48 -12.99 4.07
C THR A 259 14.15 -12.77 3.31
N ALA A 260 13.02 -13.26 3.84
CA ALA A 260 11.73 -13.09 3.22
C ALA A 260 11.32 -11.60 3.18
N ILE A 261 11.50 -10.87 4.28
CA ILE A 261 11.11 -9.46 4.44
C ILE A 261 12.00 -8.54 3.60
N GLU A 262 13.33 -8.76 3.63
CA GLU A 262 14.28 -7.89 2.94
C GLU A 262 14.23 -8.03 1.42
N SER A 263 13.84 -9.20 0.89
CA SER A 263 13.85 -9.42 -0.57
C SER A 263 12.77 -10.37 -1.06
N GLY A 264 12.66 -11.58 -0.51
CA GLY A 264 11.87 -12.67 -1.09
C GLY A 264 10.43 -12.31 -1.38
N ASN A 265 9.74 -11.69 -0.42
CA ASN A 265 8.34 -11.33 -0.54
C ASN A 265 8.11 -10.24 -1.60
N ALA A 266 8.98 -9.23 -1.68
CA ALA A 266 8.87 -8.17 -2.68
C ALA A 266 9.18 -8.70 -4.09
N MET A 267 10.18 -9.57 -4.23
CA MET A 267 10.51 -10.23 -5.50
C MET A 267 9.32 -10.99 -6.06
N GLU A 268 8.63 -11.79 -5.23
CA GLU A 268 7.43 -12.53 -5.61
C GLU A 268 6.25 -11.59 -5.89
N LEU A 269 5.99 -10.64 -4.98
CA LEU A 269 4.83 -9.76 -5.05
C LEU A 269 4.80 -8.90 -6.31
N PHE A 270 5.97 -8.37 -6.70
CA PHE A 270 6.13 -7.48 -7.86
C PHE A 270 6.70 -8.19 -9.10
N ASN A 271 6.93 -9.51 -9.03
CA ASN A 271 7.52 -10.30 -10.13
C ASN A 271 8.83 -9.68 -10.63
N LEU A 272 9.78 -9.49 -9.71
CA LEU A 272 11.10 -8.89 -9.95
C LEU A 272 12.16 -10.00 -10.12
N GLY A 273 12.12 -10.71 -11.20
CA GLY A 273 13.05 -11.80 -11.47
C GLY A 273 13.32 -11.98 -12.95
#